data_e2496a1ec0d5f601ab4fdc1c09bf5bac
#
_entry.id   e2496a1ec0d5f601ab4fdc1c09bf5bac
#
_cell.length_a   1.000
_cell.length_b   1.000
_cell.length_c   1.000
_cell.angle_alpha   90.00
_cell.angle_beta   90.00
_cell.angle_gamma   90.00
#
_symmetry.space_group_name_H-M   'P 1'
#
loop_
_entity.id
_entity.type
_entity.pdbx_description
1 polymer ?
#
loop_
_entity_poly.entity_id
_entity_poly.type
_entity_poly.pdbx_seq_one_letter_code
_entity_poly.pdbx_strand_id
1 'polypeptide(L)'
;MKTAKEIIEKYWETQNEGDYTKVVDLFSDDAILEDPIYGKFEGKKEIAKFMQKMTNEMGARNISFIAKDIDGDGEVAWAQWTAITPDGEMEGCGLYRVKNEKMVYYKDYMNAPKD
;
A
#
# COMPACT_ATOMS: atom_id res chain seq x y z
N MET A 1 -16.03 -12.21 10.37
CA MET A 1 -15.34 -11.80 9.13
C MET A 1 -14.69 -10.43 9.33
N LYS A 2 -13.47 -10.27 8.88
CA LYS A 2 -12.76 -8.99 9.03
C LYS A 2 -13.27 -7.96 8.05
N THR A 3 -13.38 -6.72 8.53
CA THR A 3 -13.76 -5.58 7.68
C THR A 3 -12.55 -5.09 6.89
N ALA A 4 -12.82 -4.28 5.86
CA ALA A 4 -11.74 -3.66 5.09
C ALA A 4 -10.81 -2.87 6.01
N LYS A 5 -11.34 -2.11 6.95
CA LYS A 5 -10.52 -1.34 7.89
C LYS A 5 -9.53 -2.23 8.63
N GLU A 6 -9.99 -3.36 9.16
CA GLU A 6 -9.12 -4.28 9.90
C GLU A 6 -8.02 -4.86 9.03
N ILE A 7 -8.34 -5.20 7.77
CA ILE A 7 -7.36 -5.74 6.84
C ILE A 7 -6.31 -4.68 6.47
N ILE A 8 -6.74 -3.43 6.26
CA ILE A 8 -5.82 -2.37 5.91
C ILE A 8 -4.94 -1.95 7.10
N GLU A 9 -5.48 -2.02 8.31
CA GLU A 9 -4.67 -1.84 9.51
C GLU A 9 -3.56 -2.89 9.58
N LYS A 10 -3.90 -4.14 9.27
CA LYS A 10 -2.91 -5.23 9.22
C LYS A 10 -1.88 -5.02 8.11
N TYR A 11 -2.33 -4.53 6.96
CA TYR A 11 -1.45 -4.21 5.83
C TYR A 11 -0.38 -3.20 6.26
N TRP A 12 -0.79 -2.08 6.86
CA TRP A 12 0.14 -1.04 7.26
C TRP A 12 1.06 -1.48 8.41
N GLU A 13 0.53 -2.22 9.36
CA GLU A 13 1.34 -2.79 10.43
C GLU A 13 2.44 -3.70 9.86
N THR A 14 2.08 -4.55 8.91
CA THR A 14 3.02 -5.47 8.28
C THR A 14 4.05 -4.72 7.43
N GLN A 15 3.61 -3.73 6.66
CA GLN A 15 4.50 -2.92 5.82
C GLN A 15 5.52 -2.15 6.66
N ASN A 16 5.12 -1.69 7.84
CA ASN A 16 6.01 -0.94 8.73
C ASN A 16 7.17 -1.79 9.26
N GLU A 17 7.13 -3.09 9.10
CA GLU A 17 8.26 -3.97 9.45
C GLU A 17 9.41 -3.86 8.44
N GLY A 18 9.20 -3.18 7.33
CA GLY A 18 10.24 -2.91 6.34
C GLY A 18 10.32 -3.89 5.18
N ASP A 19 9.70 -5.04 5.29
CA ASP A 19 9.64 -6.03 4.21
C ASP A 19 8.25 -6.00 3.58
N TYR A 20 8.14 -5.32 2.45
CA TYR A 20 6.86 -5.13 1.77
C TYR A 20 6.33 -6.42 1.14
N THR A 21 7.19 -7.43 0.95
CA THR A 21 6.72 -8.69 0.39
C THR A 21 5.78 -9.43 1.32
N LYS A 22 5.84 -9.14 2.60
CA LYS A 22 4.96 -9.79 3.59
C LYS A 22 3.48 -9.41 3.44
N VAL A 23 3.18 -8.29 2.77
CA VAL A 23 1.78 -7.89 2.56
C VAL A 23 1.13 -8.59 1.38
N VAL A 24 1.91 -9.30 0.56
CA VAL A 24 1.40 -9.93 -0.66
C VAL A 24 0.27 -10.90 -0.37
N ASP A 25 0.35 -11.61 0.75
CA ASP A 25 -0.70 -12.59 1.12
C ASP A 25 -2.03 -11.95 1.48
N LEU A 26 -2.07 -10.63 1.67
CA LEU A 26 -3.32 -9.92 1.92
C LEU A 26 -4.07 -9.58 0.63
N PHE A 27 -3.45 -9.78 -0.53
CA PHE A 27 -4.07 -9.54 -1.83
C PHE A 27 -4.70 -10.79 -2.39
N SER A 28 -5.80 -10.62 -3.14
CA SER A 28 -6.40 -11.72 -3.89
C SER A 28 -5.52 -12.04 -5.11
N ASP A 29 -5.74 -13.22 -5.69
CA ASP A 29 -4.93 -13.66 -6.84
C ASP A 29 -5.05 -12.74 -8.05
N ASP A 30 -6.21 -12.11 -8.23
CA ASP A 30 -6.51 -11.21 -9.35
C ASP A 30 -6.56 -9.74 -8.95
N ALA A 31 -5.95 -9.39 -7.83
CA ALA A 31 -5.97 -8.02 -7.33
C ALA A 31 -5.31 -7.04 -8.30
N ILE A 32 -5.75 -5.78 -8.21
CA ILE A 32 -5.18 -4.69 -9.01
C ILE A 32 -4.61 -3.65 -8.06
N LEU A 33 -3.38 -3.22 -8.32
CA LEU A 33 -2.73 -2.16 -7.59
C LEU A 33 -2.32 -1.07 -8.57
N GLU A 34 -2.69 0.19 -8.27
CA GLU A 34 -2.32 1.33 -9.11
C GLU A 34 -1.48 2.31 -8.28
N ASP A 35 -0.30 2.60 -8.77
CA ASP A 35 0.64 3.50 -8.11
C ASP A 35 0.85 4.73 -9.01
N PRO A 36 0.81 5.95 -8.46
CA PRO A 36 0.92 7.16 -9.28
C PRO A 36 2.28 7.34 -9.95
N ILE A 37 3.30 6.66 -9.44
CA ILE A 37 4.66 6.77 -9.98
C ILE A 37 5.01 5.57 -10.84
N TYR A 38 4.69 4.36 -10.36
CA TYR A 38 5.15 3.12 -10.97
C TYR A 38 4.14 2.46 -11.90
N GLY A 39 2.88 2.90 -11.88
CA GLY A 39 1.87 2.40 -12.79
C GLY A 39 0.96 1.35 -12.21
N LYS A 40 0.36 0.55 -13.09
CA LYS A 40 -0.65 -0.43 -12.74
C LYS A 40 -0.08 -1.85 -12.74
N PHE A 41 -0.42 -2.60 -11.72
CA PHE A 41 -0.01 -4.00 -11.59
C PHE A 41 -1.26 -4.87 -11.48
N GLU A 42 -1.34 -5.89 -12.31
CA GLU A 42 -2.49 -6.78 -12.37
C GLU A 42 -2.09 -8.18 -11.93
N GLY A 43 -2.75 -8.65 -10.87
CA GLY A 43 -2.53 -9.97 -10.35
C GLY A 43 -1.47 -10.02 -9.25
N LYS A 44 -1.61 -11.02 -8.39
CA LYS A 44 -0.76 -11.18 -7.22
C LYS A 44 0.72 -11.34 -7.59
N LYS A 45 1.03 -11.98 -8.72
CA LYS A 45 2.41 -12.15 -9.16
C LYS A 45 3.10 -10.83 -9.49
N GLU A 46 2.40 -9.95 -10.23
CA GLU A 46 2.95 -8.64 -10.54
C GLU A 46 3.09 -7.78 -9.30
N ILE A 47 2.10 -7.87 -8.42
CA ILE A 47 2.14 -7.13 -7.15
C ILE A 47 3.32 -7.61 -6.30
N ALA A 48 3.59 -8.92 -6.27
CA ALA A 48 4.71 -9.46 -5.51
C ALA A 48 6.04 -8.92 -6.03
N LYS A 49 6.21 -8.84 -7.35
CA LYS A 49 7.43 -8.27 -7.94
C LYS A 49 7.58 -6.80 -7.60
N PHE A 50 6.49 -6.05 -7.64
CA PHE A 50 6.50 -4.65 -7.26
C PHE A 50 6.87 -4.47 -5.79
N MET A 51 6.32 -5.28 -4.89
CA MET A 51 6.64 -5.21 -3.47
C MET A 51 8.10 -5.55 -3.20
N GLN A 52 8.68 -6.50 -3.94
CA GLN A 52 10.10 -6.81 -3.81
C GLN A 52 10.95 -5.62 -4.24
N LYS A 53 10.58 -4.98 -5.35
CA LYS A 53 11.27 -3.79 -5.83
C LYS A 53 11.18 -2.66 -4.80
N MET A 54 10.00 -2.45 -4.21
CA MET A 54 9.80 -1.41 -3.20
C MET A 54 10.64 -1.68 -1.96
N THR A 55 10.71 -2.94 -1.52
CA THR A 55 11.54 -3.29 -0.37
C THR A 55 12.99 -2.89 -0.62
N ASN A 56 13.51 -3.24 -1.80
CA ASN A 56 14.90 -2.95 -2.14
C ASN A 56 15.15 -1.45 -2.28
N GLU A 57 14.30 -0.75 -3.03
CA GLU A 57 14.50 0.67 -3.32
C GLU A 57 14.28 1.57 -2.11
N MET A 58 13.23 1.31 -1.35
CA MET A 58 12.94 2.16 -0.19
C MET A 58 13.99 1.97 0.89
N GLY A 59 14.45 0.74 1.09
CA GLY A 59 15.55 0.49 2.02
C GLY A 59 16.83 1.19 1.61
N ALA A 60 17.21 1.08 0.33
CA ALA A 60 18.42 1.71 -0.20
C ALA A 60 18.36 3.24 -0.13
N ARG A 61 17.17 3.82 -0.32
CA ARG A 61 16.98 5.28 -0.30
C ARG A 61 16.61 5.81 1.08
N ASN A 62 16.52 4.94 2.07
CA ASN A 62 16.16 5.29 3.44
C ASN A 62 14.79 6.01 3.49
N ILE A 63 13.81 5.45 2.80
CA ILE A 63 12.44 5.96 2.77
C ILE A 63 11.54 5.00 3.54
N SER A 64 10.70 5.55 4.42
CA SER A 64 9.71 4.76 5.14
C SER A 64 8.33 5.40 4.99
N PHE A 65 7.29 4.59 5.20
CA PHE A 65 5.90 5.05 5.07
C PHE A 65 5.17 4.76 6.38
N ILE A 66 4.38 5.72 6.83
CA ILE A 66 3.58 5.59 8.05
C ILE A 66 2.14 5.94 7.71
N ALA A 67 1.19 5.09 8.09
CA ALA A 67 -0.22 5.43 8.00
C ALA A 67 -0.59 6.33 9.17
N LYS A 68 -1.18 7.47 8.87
CA LYS A 68 -1.58 8.44 9.89
C LYS A 68 -3.03 8.28 10.29
N ASP A 69 -3.87 7.84 9.37
CA ASP A 69 -5.30 7.73 9.60
C ASP A 69 -5.84 6.64 8.69
N ILE A 70 -6.50 5.67 9.29
CA ILE A 70 -7.12 4.56 8.55
C ILE A 70 -8.58 4.50 8.96
N ASP A 71 -9.47 4.54 7.99
CA ASP A 71 -10.89 4.39 8.24
C ASP A 71 -11.55 3.65 7.11
N GLY A 72 -12.79 3.27 7.30
CA GLY A 72 -13.53 2.54 6.28
C GLY A 72 -14.70 1.79 6.84
N ASP A 73 -15.33 1.02 5.96
CA ASP A 73 -16.51 0.24 6.29
C ASP A 73 -16.46 -1.04 5.47
N GLY A 74 -17.21 -2.03 5.87
CA GLY A 74 -17.41 -3.30 5.17
C GLY A 74 -16.31 -3.71 4.20
N GLU A 75 -16.45 -3.27 2.95
CA GLU A 75 -15.58 -3.68 1.85
C GLU A 75 -14.68 -2.57 1.31
N VAL A 76 -14.77 -1.35 1.84
CA VAL A 76 -13.97 -0.23 1.38
C VAL A 76 -13.28 0.44 2.55
N ALA A 77 -12.01 0.77 2.37
CA ALA A 77 -11.25 1.50 3.37
C ALA A 77 -10.34 2.51 2.67
N TRP A 78 -9.85 3.47 3.43
CA TRP A 78 -8.83 4.41 2.96
C TRP A 78 -7.81 4.63 4.07
N ALA A 79 -6.62 5.05 3.66
CA ALA A 79 -5.56 5.37 4.59
C ALA A 79 -4.83 6.61 4.12
N GLN A 80 -4.63 7.55 5.02
CA GLN A 80 -3.74 8.68 4.77
C GLN A 80 -2.36 8.27 5.28
N TRP A 81 -1.34 8.42 4.42
CA TRP A 81 0.01 8.02 4.78
C TRP A 81 1.01 9.14 4.52
N THR A 82 2.13 9.04 5.20
CA THR A 82 3.25 9.96 5.04
C THR A 82 4.49 9.16 4.67
N ALA A 83 5.17 9.59 3.61
CA ALA A 83 6.48 9.05 3.26
C ALA A 83 7.53 9.92 3.94
N ILE A 84 8.40 9.29 4.71
CA ILE A 84 9.47 9.97 5.40
C ILE A 84 10.77 9.70 4.65
N THR A 85 11.37 10.76 4.11
CA THR A 85 12.58 10.65 3.29
C THR A 85 13.68 11.51 3.89
N PRO A 86 14.96 11.30 3.47
CA PRO A 86 16.05 12.18 3.91
C PRO A 86 15.86 13.64 3.53
N ASP A 87 15.08 13.92 2.48
CA ASP A 87 14.86 15.28 1.98
C ASP A 87 13.57 15.91 2.50
N GLY A 88 12.81 15.20 3.34
CA GLY A 88 11.57 15.72 3.90
C GLY A 88 10.45 14.70 3.84
N GLU A 89 9.22 15.17 4.02
CA GLU A 89 8.04 14.32 4.06
C GLU A 89 7.11 14.60 2.90
N MET A 90 6.45 13.56 2.42
CA MET A 90 5.39 13.65 1.41
C MET A 90 4.17 12.93 1.92
N GLU A 91 2.99 13.43 1.55
CA GLU A 91 1.74 12.82 1.97
C GLU A 91 0.99 12.23 0.79
N GLY A 92 0.26 11.17 1.07
CA GLY A 92 -0.61 10.55 0.10
C GLY A 92 -1.78 9.87 0.77
N CYS A 93 -2.60 9.24 -0.05
CA CYS A 93 -3.81 8.57 0.42
C CYS A 93 -4.03 7.34 -0.45
N GLY A 94 -4.40 6.24 0.16
CA GLY A 94 -4.74 5.02 -0.55
C GLY A 94 -6.22 4.69 -0.42
N LEU A 95 -6.80 4.21 -1.50
CA LEU A 95 -8.14 3.65 -1.53
C LEU A 95 -8.02 2.14 -1.67
N TYR A 96 -8.74 1.41 -0.84
CA TYR A 96 -8.66 -0.05 -0.82
C TYR A 96 -10.05 -0.66 -0.93
N ARG A 97 -10.15 -1.74 -1.71
CA ARG A 97 -11.37 -2.54 -1.76
C ARG A 97 -11.02 -3.95 -1.35
N VAL A 98 -11.86 -4.52 -0.50
CA VAL A 98 -11.66 -5.83 0.10
C VAL A 98 -12.87 -6.70 -0.21
N LYS A 99 -12.63 -7.97 -0.56
CA LYS A 99 -13.67 -8.94 -0.76
C LYS A 99 -13.17 -10.29 -0.25
N ASN A 100 -14.01 -10.99 0.50
CA ASN A 100 -13.64 -12.28 1.09
C ASN A 100 -12.33 -12.20 1.89
N GLU A 101 -12.18 -11.10 2.65
CA GLU A 101 -11.02 -10.85 3.52
C GLU A 101 -9.69 -10.70 2.77
N LYS A 102 -9.74 -10.38 1.46
CA LYS A 102 -8.55 -10.11 0.66
C LYS A 102 -8.71 -8.78 -0.05
N MET A 103 -7.60 -8.06 -0.22
CA MET A 103 -7.62 -6.86 -1.03
C MET A 103 -7.76 -7.24 -2.49
N VAL A 104 -8.76 -6.68 -3.15
CA VAL A 104 -8.97 -6.88 -4.58
C VAL A 104 -8.57 -5.66 -5.39
N TYR A 105 -8.43 -4.50 -4.74
CA TYR A 105 -8.06 -3.26 -5.41
C TYR A 105 -7.38 -2.33 -4.43
N TYR A 106 -6.30 -1.69 -4.89
CA TYR A 106 -5.56 -0.69 -4.12
C TYR A 106 -5.09 0.39 -5.09
N LYS A 107 -5.41 1.63 -4.81
CA LYS A 107 -4.92 2.74 -5.60
C LYS A 107 -4.39 3.84 -4.69
N ASP A 108 -3.15 4.25 -4.92
CA ASP A 108 -2.54 5.36 -4.21
C ASP A 108 -2.74 6.67 -4.96
N TYR A 109 -2.98 7.71 -4.21
CA TYR A 109 -3.05 9.09 -4.69
C TYR A 109 -2.01 9.91 -3.93
N MET A 110 -1.23 10.68 -4.65
CA MET A 110 -0.26 11.55 -4.01
C MET A 110 0.01 12.76 -4.90
N ASN A 111 0.43 13.84 -4.28
CA ASN A 111 0.92 15.00 -5.03
C ASN A 111 2.31 14.66 -5.52
N ALA A 112 2.46 14.50 -6.83
CA ALA A 112 3.78 14.31 -7.40
C ALA A 112 4.62 15.56 -7.19
N PRO A 113 5.92 15.41 -6.87
CA PRO A 113 6.79 16.57 -6.79
C PRO A 113 6.79 17.30 -8.12
N LYS A 114 6.64 18.60 -8.07
CA LYS A 114 6.76 19.41 -9.28
C LYS A 114 8.24 19.64 -9.56
N ASP A 115 8.61 19.43 -10.80
CA ASP A 115 9.98 19.71 -11.25
C ASP A 115 10.25 21.20 -11.29
#